data_a2822b6de241398fd4b394be8def67c1
#
_entry.id   a2822b6de241398fd4b394be8def67c1
#
_cell.length_a   1.000
_cell.length_b   1.000
_cell.length_c   1.000
_cell.angle_alpha   90.00
_cell.angle_beta   90.00
_cell.angle_gamma   90.00
#
_symmetry.space_group_name_H-M   'P 1'
#
loop_
_entity.id
_entity.type
_entity.pdbx_description
1 polymer ?
#
loop_
_entity_poly.entity_id
_entity_poly.type
_entity_poly.pdbx_seq_one_letter_code
_entity_poly.pdbx_strand_id
1 'polypeptide(L)'
;MKQIKIILAFFSLLINAFLFAQPLKTEVSQKTMQEIYEEIKTPFKFGLILVPKSDSQKIDCPSVFRKGKMWYMTYLLFNGRGYETWLATSKDLLHWTALGSILTNTSDTISWDAHQKAGYIALQDGSWDGSYHLQKYNGKYWMSYFGGNTRGYEQGLLSLGMAYTAQDPSTVHEWHRLDKPILVSTDKDVRWWENKKQFKSTVIWDKQKATGYPFVMYYNANGDSAKDDKRTRWFERIGMNVSNDMVHWKRFGTEPVVHHPTGITGDPQLQKIGNVWVMFYFGAFWAPRKDAFNRFACSYDLVHWTDWTGDDLIRSSEPYDELYAHKSFVVKYKGIVYHFYCAVNKKQQRGIALATSRSIGNSKVEFVR
;
A
#
# COMPACT_ATOMS: atom_id res chain seq x y z
N MET A 1 -6.79 64.26 64.25
CA MET A 1 -6.01 63.73 63.16
C MET A 1 -6.56 62.32 62.81
N LYS A 2 -7.39 62.22 61.77
CA LYS A 2 -7.99 60.95 61.34
C LYS A 2 -7.23 60.48 60.06
N GLN A 3 -6.62 59.32 60.13
CA GLN A 3 -5.97 58.68 59.00
C GLN A 3 -7.03 58.01 58.12
N ILE A 4 -7.06 58.36 56.88
CA ILE A 4 -7.88 57.71 55.85
C ILE A 4 -7.04 56.60 55.22
N LYS A 5 -7.49 55.38 55.38
CA LYS A 5 -6.91 54.21 54.67
C LYS A 5 -7.56 54.08 53.29
N ILE A 6 -6.77 54.25 52.26
CA ILE A 6 -7.18 53.99 50.86
C ILE A 6 -7.00 52.50 50.59
N ILE A 7 -8.10 51.79 50.28
CA ILE A 7 -8.09 50.41 49.84
C ILE A 7 -8.04 50.42 48.29
N LEU A 8 -6.91 50.01 47.71
CA LEU A 8 -6.80 49.73 46.26
C LEU A 8 -7.38 48.36 46.00
N ALA A 9 -8.51 48.30 45.32
CA ALA A 9 -9.05 47.05 44.78
C ALA A 9 -8.40 46.76 43.42
N PHE A 10 -7.60 45.71 43.35
CA PHE A 10 -7.08 45.13 42.09
C PHE A 10 -8.20 44.32 41.45
N PHE A 11 -8.76 44.82 40.36
CA PHE A 11 -9.61 44.05 39.48
C PHE A 11 -8.70 43.31 38.48
N SER A 12 -8.45 42.02 38.68
CA SER A 12 -7.81 41.16 37.68
C SER A 12 -8.84 40.72 36.64
N LEU A 13 -8.80 41.32 35.44
CA LEU A 13 -9.53 40.83 34.27
C LEU A 13 -8.89 39.48 33.82
N LEU A 14 -9.55 38.38 34.14
CA LEU A 14 -9.32 37.09 33.53
C LEU A 14 -9.91 37.13 32.13
N ILE A 15 -9.08 37.42 31.11
CA ILE A 15 -9.43 37.23 29.69
C ILE A 15 -9.36 35.74 29.42
N ASN A 16 -10.49 35.04 29.47
CA ASN A 16 -10.64 33.70 28.93
C ASN A 16 -10.51 33.76 27.40
N ALA A 17 -9.31 33.57 26.89
CA ALA A 17 -9.10 33.30 25.48
C ALA A 17 -9.70 31.92 25.16
N PHE A 18 -10.94 31.88 24.74
CA PHE A 18 -11.50 30.72 24.05
C PHE A 18 -10.75 30.57 22.73
N LEU A 19 -9.72 29.74 22.72
CA LEU A 19 -9.18 29.20 21.49
C LEU A 19 -10.30 28.36 20.86
N PHE A 20 -11.05 28.98 19.95
CA PHE A 20 -11.87 28.22 19.00
C PHE A 20 -10.92 27.34 18.19
N ALA A 21 -10.79 26.08 18.58
CA ALA A 21 -10.18 25.09 17.71
C ALA A 21 -10.98 25.11 16.39
N GLN A 22 -10.36 25.58 15.32
CA GLN A 22 -10.99 25.46 14.01
C GLN A 22 -11.32 23.98 13.80
N PRO A 23 -12.51 23.65 13.28
CA PRO A 23 -12.85 22.27 12.99
C PRO A 23 -11.75 21.69 12.11
N LEU A 24 -11.21 20.54 12.50
CA LEU A 24 -10.21 19.83 11.72
C LEU A 24 -10.74 19.66 10.30
N LYS A 25 -10.00 20.21 9.34
CA LYS A 25 -10.34 20.13 7.93
C LYS A 25 -10.15 18.68 7.51
N THR A 26 -11.22 17.89 7.47
CA THR A 26 -11.19 16.46 7.15
C THR A 26 -11.09 16.20 5.65
N GLU A 27 -11.58 17.13 4.83
CA GLU A 27 -11.60 17.02 3.37
C GLU A 27 -10.45 17.80 2.74
N VAL A 28 -9.76 17.19 1.77
CA VAL A 28 -8.69 17.81 1.00
C VAL A 28 -9.29 18.58 -0.18
N SER A 29 -8.95 19.89 -0.32
CA SER A 29 -9.52 20.73 -1.36
C SER A 29 -9.13 20.26 -2.76
N GLN A 30 -10.01 20.51 -3.76
CA GLN A 30 -9.72 20.19 -5.15
C GLN A 30 -8.45 20.88 -5.67
N LYS A 31 -8.15 22.10 -5.20
CA LYS A 31 -6.89 22.78 -5.52
C LYS A 31 -5.69 21.98 -5.03
N THR A 32 -5.71 21.54 -3.77
CA THR A 32 -4.63 20.71 -3.21
C THR A 32 -4.54 19.35 -3.93
N MET A 33 -5.69 18.73 -4.26
CA MET A 33 -5.72 17.49 -5.04
C MET A 33 -5.06 17.65 -6.42
N GLN A 34 -5.32 18.77 -7.11
CA GLN A 34 -4.70 19.09 -8.40
C GLN A 34 -3.19 19.32 -8.26
N GLU A 35 -2.75 20.07 -7.23
CA GLU A 35 -1.32 20.28 -6.95
C GLU A 35 -0.60 18.95 -6.69
N ILE A 36 -1.21 18.03 -5.92
CA ILE A 36 -0.69 16.69 -5.71
C ILE A 36 -0.64 15.91 -7.03
N TYR A 37 -1.69 15.93 -7.84
CA TYR A 37 -1.71 15.25 -9.14
C TYR A 37 -0.55 15.71 -10.03
N GLU A 38 -0.34 17.04 -10.15
CA GLU A 38 0.77 17.58 -10.95
C GLU A 38 2.16 17.14 -10.44
N GLU A 39 2.30 16.99 -9.12
CA GLU A 39 3.54 16.55 -8.48
C GLU A 39 3.83 15.06 -8.72
N ILE A 40 2.79 14.20 -8.74
CA ILE A 40 2.95 12.72 -8.76
C ILE A 40 2.74 12.08 -10.13
N LYS A 41 2.21 12.79 -11.13
CA LYS A 41 1.90 12.22 -12.44
C LYS A 41 3.15 11.72 -13.17
N THR A 42 3.00 10.60 -13.88
CA THR A 42 4.09 9.93 -14.60
C THR A 42 3.69 9.61 -16.04
N PRO A 43 3.62 10.61 -16.91
CA PRO A 43 3.08 10.44 -18.27
C PRO A 43 3.99 9.67 -19.23
N PHE A 44 5.25 9.41 -18.84
CA PHE A 44 6.22 8.74 -19.70
C PHE A 44 6.41 7.28 -19.30
N LYS A 45 5.84 6.35 -20.05
CA LYS A 45 6.05 4.93 -19.84
C LYS A 45 7.45 4.53 -20.31
N PHE A 46 8.27 4.03 -19.37
CA PHE A 46 9.61 3.52 -19.63
C PHE A 46 9.57 2.10 -20.21
N GLY A 47 8.62 1.27 -19.76
CA GLY A 47 8.43 -0.10 -20.18
C GLY A 47 8.61 -1.13 -19.06
N LEU A 48 8.70 -2.41 -19.44
CA LEU A 48 8.95 -3.50 -18.49
C LEU A 48 10.34 -3.39 -17.87
N ILE A 49 10.47 -3.66 -16.59
CA ILE A 49 11.74 -3.63 -15.86
C ILE A 49 12.08 -4.95 -15.18
N LEU A 50 11.07 -5.79 -14.97
CA LEU A 50 11.23 -7.13 -14.41
C LEU A 50 10.15 -8.04 -14.96
N VAL A 51 10.57 -9.19 -15.49
CA VAL A 51 9.68 -10.23 -16.04
C VAL A 51 10.04 -11.59 -15.45
N PRO A 52 9.11 -12.54 -15.40
CA PRO A 52 9.41 -13.90 -14.97
C PRO A 52 10.32 -14.61 -15.97
N LYS A 53 11.02 -15.64 -15.52
CA LYS A 53 11.91 -16.47 -16.35
C LYS A 53 11.15 -17.43 -17.28
N SER A 54 9.87 -17.63 -17.05
CA SER A 54 9.02 -18.56 -17.79
C SER A 54 7.59 -18.05 -17.84
N ASP A 55 6.85 -18.33 -18.94
CA ASP A 55 5.44 -17.99 -19.09
C ASP A 55 4.50 -18.68 -18.10
N SER A 56 4.95 -19.79 -17.48
CA SER A 56 4.20 -20.43 -16.39
C SER A 56 4.23 -19.65 -15.08
N GLN A 57 5.11 -18.67 -14.95
CA GLN A 57 5.25 -17.82 -13.80
C GLN A 57 4.61 -16.45 -14.03
N LYS A 58 4.19 -15.77 -12.94
CA LYS A 58 3.66 -14.40 -12.98
C LYS A 58 4.34 -13.57 -11.91
N ILE A 59 4.72 -12.34 -12.25
CA ILE A 59 5.29 -11.38 -11.30
C ILE A 59 4.25 -10.31 -11.01
N ASP A 60 4.14 -9.91 -9.73
CA ASP A 60 3.11 -8.99 -9.26
C ASP A 60 3.59 -8.09 -8.11
N CYS A 61 2.85 -7.04 -7.79
CA CYS A 61 2.91 -6.22 -6.59
C CYS A 61 4.33 -5.78 -6.17
N PRO A 62 4.97 -4.83 -6.88
CA PRO A 62 6.25 -4.29 -6.45
C PRO A 62 6.14 -3.52 -5.12
N SER A 63 7.18 -3.60 -4.27
CA SER A 63 7.38 -2.73 -3.12
C SER A 63 8.85 -2.35 -3.03
N VAL A 64 9.17 -1.08 -3.21
CA VAL A 64 10.55 -0.58 -3.41
C VAL A 64 11.06 0.10 -2.16
N PHE A 65 12.28 -0.23 -1.73
CA PHE A 65 12.95 0.42 -0.61
C PHE A 65 14.43 0.68 -0.93
N ARG A 66 15.07 1.50 -0.11
CA ARG A 66 16.47 1.87 -0.28
C ARG A 66 17.30 1.44 0.92
N LYS A 67 18.53 1.02 0.64
CA LYS A 67 19.56 0.80 1.66
C LYS A 67 20.93 1.29 1.14
N GLY A 68 21.51 2.25 1.84
CA GLY A 68 22.70 2.92 1.36
C GLY A 68 22.51 3.57 -0.01
N LYS A 69 23.31 3.17 -0.99
CA LYS A 69 23.22 3.67 -2.37
C LYS A 69 22.38 2.77 -3.29
N MET A 70 21.95 1.61 -2.80
CA MET A 70 21.23 0.59 -3.58
C MET A 70 19.73 0.64 -3.33
N TRP A 71 18.97 0.33 -4.36
CA TRP A 71 17.55 0.10 -4.31
C TRP A 71 17.24 -1.38 -4.29
N TYR A 72 16.19 -1.74 -3.59
CA TYR A 72 15.69 -3.11 -3.49
C TYR A 72 14.19 -3.10 -3.74
N MET A 73 13.70 -4.20 -4.29
CA MET A 73 12.28 -4.40 -4.54
C MET A 73 11.88 -5.76 -4.01
N THR A 74 10.91 -5.82 -3.10
CA THR A 74 10.18 -7.05 -2.93
C THR A 74 9.07 -7.11 -3.97
N TYR A 75 8.82 -8.29 -4.52
CA TYR A 75 7.77 -8.55 -5.48
C TYR A 75 7.22 -9.96 -5.29
N LEU A 76 6.01 -10.18 -5.79
CA LEU A 76 5.38 -11.48 -5.72
C LEU A 76 5.71 -12.26 -6.97
N LEU A 77 6.05 -13.54 -6.78
CA LEU A 77 6.20 -14.49 -7.86
C LEU A 77 5.22 -15.64 -7.66
N PHE A 78 4.27 -15.78 -8.56
CA PHE A 78 3.43 -16.96 -8.67
C PHE A 78 4.15 -18.03 -9.48
N ASN A 79 4.40 -19.19 -8.85
CA ASN A 79 5.20 -20.29 -9.41
C ASN A 79 4.37 -21.50 -9.87
N GLY A 80 3.05 -21.32 -10.06
CA GLY A 80 2.12 -22.40 -10.39
C GLY A 80 1.49 -23.08 -9.16
N ARG A 81 2.09 -22.94 -7.97
CA ARG A 81 1.54 -23.43 -6.69
C ARG A 81 0.81 -22.33 -5.95
N GLY A 82 1.46 -21.18 -5.82
CA GLY A 82 0.99 -20.01 -5.09
C GLY A 82 2.02 -18.92 -5.14
N TYR A 83 1.79 -17.87 -4.38
CA TYR A 83 2.73 -16.76 -4.29
C TYR A 83 3.89 -17.05 -3.33
N GLU A 84 5.07 -16.62 -3.75
CA GLU A 84 6.25 -16.42 -2.93
C GLU A 84 6.65 -14.95 -2.98
N THR A 85 7.33 -14.45 -1.95
CA THR A 85 7.90 -13.11 -1.96
C THR A 85 9.37 -13.18 -2.34
N TRP A 86 9.73 -12.46 -3.37
CA TRP A 86 11.08 -12.40 -3.93
C TRP A 86 11.71 -11.04 -3.72
N LEU A 87 13.04 -10.99 -3.77
CA LEU A 87 13.86 -9.78 -3.68
C LEU A 87 14.59 -9.54 -5.00
N ALA A 88 14.65 -8.28 -5.42
CA ALA A 88 15.48 -7.79 -6.51
C ALA A 88 16.27 -6.55 -6.08
N THR A 89 17.33 -6.21 -6.82
CA THR A 89 18.17 -5.04 -6.55
C THR A 89 18.40 -4.21 -7.81
N SER A 90 18.63 -2.89 -7.61
CA SER A 90 18.94 -1.93 -8.67
C SER A 90 19.87 -0.82 -8.14
N LYS A 91 20.68 -0.25 -9.03
CA LYS A 91 21.48 0.96 -8.75
C LYS A 91 20.77 2.25 -9.13
N ASP A 92 19.78 2.16 -10.03
CA ASP A 92 19.23 3.32 -10.76
C ASP A 92 17.71 3.34 -10.86
N LEU A 93 16.99 2.38 -10.26
CA LEU A 93 15.54 2.18 -10.37
C LEU A 93 15.04 1.70 -11.75
N LEU A 94 15.93 1.57 -12.74
CA LEU A 94 15.58 1.21 -14.11
C LEU A 94 15.97 -0.24 -14.43
N HIS A 95 17.15 -0.66 -13.99
CA HIS A 95 17.73 -1.96 -14.27
C HIS A 95 17.73 -2.82 -13.00
N TRP A 96 16.94 -3.90 -13.02
CA TRP A 96 16.71 -4.75 -11.87
C TRP A 96 17.26 -6.15 -12.06
N THR A 97 17.87 -6.68 -11.01
CA THR A 97 18.39 -8.05 -10.95
C THR A 97 17.67 -8.80 -9.84
N ALA A 98 17.01 -9.89 -10.18
CA ALA A 98 16.38 -10.80 -9.20
C ALA A 98 17.46 -11.48 -8.36
N LEU A 99 17.27 -11.48 -7.04
CA LEU A 99 18.20 -12.09 -6.07
C LEU A 99 17.72 -13.48 -5.61
N GLY A 100 16.47 -13.60 -5.16
CA GLY A 100 15.90 -14.84 -4.66
C GLY A 100 14.65 -14.64 -3.81
N SER A 101 14.10 -15.74 -3.33
CA SER A 101 12.93 -15.76 -2.45
C SER A 101 13.29 -15.44 -1.01
N ILE A 102 12.42 -14.74 -0.30
CA ILE A 102 12.53 -14.36 1.12
C ILE A 102 11.32 -14.79 1.97
N LEU A 103 10.21 -15.17 1.32
CA LEU A 103 9.11 -15.95 1.91
C LEU A 103 8.75 -17.04 0.91
N THR A 104 9.04 -18.29 1.25
CA THR A 104 8.88 -19.42 0.35
C THR A 104 7.68 -20.30 0.71
N ASN A 105 7.07 -20.89 -0.30
CA ASN A 105 6.07 -21.92 -0.12
C ASN A 105 6.66 -23.13 0.60
N THR A 106 5.90 -23.72 1.52
CA THR A 106 6.32 -24.93 2.23
C THR A 106 5.65 -26.18 1.67
N SER A 107 6.24 -27.34 1.89
CA SER A 107 5.60 -28.64 1.61
C SER A 107 4.58 -29.01 2.69
N ASP A 108 4.63 -28.34 3.83
CA ASP A 108 3.69 -28.49 4.92
C ASP A 108 2.29 -28.05 4.46
N THR A 109 1.29 -28.89 4.69
CA THR A 109 -0.12 -28.63 4.37
C THR A 109 -0.93 -28.20 5.59
N ILE A 110 -0.32 -28.11 6.77
CA ILE A 110 -0.96 -27.79 8.05
C ILE A 110 -0.91 -26.29 8.30
N SER A 111 0.18 -25.64 7.89
CA SER A 111 0.37 -24.20 8.08
C SER A 111 -0.71 -23.41 7.30
N TRP A 112 -1.32 -22.42 7.95
CA TRP A 112 -2.39 -21.61 7.37
C TRP A 112 -1.96 -20.88 6.08
N ASP A 113 -0.68 -20.65 5.90
CA ASP A 113 -0.08 -19.92 4.79
C ASP A 113 0.85 -20.78 3.90
N ALA A 114 0.74 -22.11 3.96
CA ALA A 114 1.64 -23.05 3.33
C ALA A 114 1.91 -22.76 1.83
N HIS A 115 0.91 -22.27 1.10
CA HIS A 115 0.96 -22.12 -0.36
C HIS A 115 0.86 -20.69 -0.88
N GLN A 116 0.53 -19.72 -0.04
CA GLN A 116 0.47 -18.31 -0.42
C GLN A 116 1.24 -17.49 0.60
N LYS A 117 2.30 -16.80 0.18
CA LYS A 117 3.11 -15.92 1.02
C LYS A 117 3.47 -14.66 0.25
N ALA A 118 2.50 -13.77 0.14
CA ALA A 118 2.57 -12.54 -0.63
C ALA A 118 2.92 -11.35 0.28
N GLY A 119 4.21 -11.03 0.38
CA GLY A 119 4.74 -10.06 1.35
C GLY A 119 4.99 -8.66 0.79
N TYR A 120 4.80 -7.67 1.65
CA TYR A 120 4.96 -6.25 1.38
C TYR A 120 5.75 -5.59 2.51
N ILE A 121 6.74 -4.76 2.16
CA ILE A 121 7.56 -4.05 3.15
C ILE A 121 6.69 -3.21 4.08
N ALA A 122 7.09 -3.14 5.36
CA ALA A 122 6.44 -2.32 6.37
C ALA A 122 7.44 -1.31 6.98
N LEU A 123 6.90 -0.24 7.57
CA LEU A 123 7.65 0.78 8.31
C LEU A 123 8.75 1.44 7.46
N GLN A 124 8.48 1.67 6.18
CA GLN A 124 9.34 2.47 5.35
C GLN A 124 9.25 3.95 5.74
N ASP A 125 10.33 4.71 5.57
CA ASP A 125 10.25 6.17 5.53
C ASP A 125 9.36 6.58 4.34
N GLY A 126 8.14 6.97 4.64
CA GLY A 126 7.11 7.36 3.67
C GLY A 126 7.15 8.84 3.28
N SER A 127 8.18 9.59 3.66
CA SER A 127 8.34 10.98 3.26
C SER A 127 8.61 11.07 1.75
N TRP A 128 7.88 11.94 1.07
CA TRP A 128 8.08 12.19 -0.37
C TRP A 128 9.47 12.75 -0.65
N ASP A 129 10.18 12.18 -1.62
CA ASP A 129 11.60 12.44 -1.90
C ASP A 129 12.52 12.18 -0.69
N GLY A 130 12.07 11.32 0.22
CA GLY A 130 12.76 10.97 1.45
C GLY A 130 13.82 9.88 1.26
N SER A 131 14.18 9.24 2.37
CA SER A 131 15.22 8.22 2.37
C SER A 131 14.75 6.90 1.78
N TYR A 132 13.47 6.57 1.89
CA TYR A 132 12.87 5.26 1.56
C TYR A 132 13.52 4.08 2.29
N HIS A 133 14.22 4.34 3.40
CA HIS A 133 14.81 3.30 4.22
C HIS A 133 13.74 2.59 5.04
N LEU A 134 13.93 1.29 5.25
CA LEU A 134 13.12 0.54 6.21
C LEU A 134 13.55 0.89 7.63
N GLN A 135 12.59 1.11 8.51
CA GLN A 135 12.80 1.42 9.92
C GLN A 135 12.65 0.14 10.76
N LYS A 136 13.52 -0.01 11.76
CA LYS A 136 13.39 -1.10 12.74
C LYS A 136 12.43 -0.71 13.84
N TYR A 137 11.58 -1.65 14.22
CA TYR A 137 10.82 -1.61 15.47
C TYR A 137 11.18 -2.83 16.31
N ASN A 138 11.54 -2.62 17.57
CA ASN A 138 12.05 -3.65 18.49
C ASN A 138 13.21 -4.48 17.88
N GLY A 139 14.18 -3.80 17.25
CA GLY A 139 15.35 -4.43 16.63
C GLY A 139 15.09 -5.20 15.34
N LYS A 140 13.85 -5.24 14.85
CA LYS A 140 13.40 -6.02 13.69
C LYS A 140 12.95 -5.14 12.56
N TYR A 141 13.20 -5.58 11.32
CA TYR A 141 12.47 -5.14 10.13
C TYR A 141 11.20 -5.96 9.98
N TRP A 142 10.14 -5.35 9.49
CA TRP A 142 8.81 -5.94 9.42
C TRP A 142 8.28 -5.99 7.99
N MET A 143 7.40 -6.94 7.75
CA MET A 143 6.68 -7.16 6.51
C MET A 143 5.27 -7.60 6.85
N SER A 144 4.27 -7.05 6.19
CA SER A 144 2.93 -7.63 6.17
C SER A 144 2.80 -8.56 4.97
N TYR A 145 1.98 -9.59 5.05
CA TYR A 145 1.72 -10.47 3.92
C TYR A 145 0.31 -11.04 3.98
N PHE A 146 -0.24 -11.38 2.83
CA PHE A 146 -1.35 -12.30 2.83
C PHE A 146 -0.86 -13.73 2.62
N GLY A 147 -1.50 -14.65 3.33
CA GLY A 147 -1.21 -16.06 3.28
C GLY A 147 -2.44 -16.91 3.03
N GLY A 148 -2.20 -18.14 2.57
CA GLY A 148 -3.24 -19.13 2.36
C GLY A 148 -2.66 -20.53 2.17
N ASN A 149 -3.44 -21.56 2.50
CA ASN A 149 -3.01 -22.97 2.42
C ASN A 149 -3.56 -23.69 1.18
N THR A 150 -4.20 -22.99 0.26
CA THR A 150 -4.73 -23.57 -0.98
C THR A 150 -3.81 -23.23 -2.16
N ARG A 151 -3.52 -24.24 -2.97
CA ARG A 151 -2.73 -24.07 -4.21
C ARG A 151 -3.54 -23.34 -5.27
N GLY A 152 -2.84 -22.59 -6.11
CA GLY A 152 -3.41 -21.85 -7.22
C GLY A 152 -3.35 -20.33 -7.01
N TYR A 153 -3.65 -19.59 -8.06
CA TYR A 153 -3.60 -18.13 -8.05
C TYR A 153 -4.73 -17.57 -7.16
N GLU A 154 -4.36 -17.03 -5.99
CA GLU A 154 -5.30 -16.44 -5.00
C GLU A 154 -6.47 -17.36 -4.62
N GLN A 155 -6.22 -18.69 -4.60
CA GLN A 155 -7.26 -19.67 -4.29
C GLN A 155 -7.43 -19.87 -2.78
N GLY A 156 -8.62 -20.32 -2.40
CA GLY A 156 -8.99 -20.60 -1.00
C GLY A 156 -9.15 -19.35 -0.14
N LEU A 157 -9.10 -19.56 1.17
CA LEU A 157 -9.10 -18.50 2.15
C LEU A 157 -7.75 -17.78 2.15
N LEU A 158 -7.77 -16.46 2.07
CA LEU A 158 -6.60 -15.61 2.21
C LEU A 158 -6.76 -14.74 3.46
N SER A 159 -5.74 -14.71 4.29
CA SER A 159 -5.70 -14.01 5.58
C SER A 159 -4.43 -13.16 5.68
N LEU A 160 -4.44 -12.12 6.50
CA LEU A 160 -3.25 -11.29 6.72
C LEU A 160 -2.39 -11.85 7.83
N GLY A 161 -1.07 -11.78 7.64
CA GLY A 161 -0.04 -12.12 8.60
C GLY A 161 1.07 -11.07 8.67
N MET A 162 1.95 -11.23 9.65
CA MET A 162 3.17 -10.43 9.79
C MET A 162 4.40 -11.33 9.75
N ALA A 163 5.44 -10.83 9.09
CA ALA A 163 6.77 -11.45 9.11
C ALA A 163 7.82 -10.42 9.54
N TYR A 164 8.95 -10.89 10.05
CA TYR A 164 10.04 -10.04 10.50
C TYR A 164 11.41 -10.68 10.31
N THR A 165 12.43 -9.84 10.29
CA THR A 165 13.82 -10.28 10.38
C THR A 165 14.66 -9.31 11.22
N ALA A 166 15.61 -9.84 11.99
CA ALA A 166 16.64 -9.04 12.66
C ALA A 166 17.87 -8.85 11.75
N GLN A 167 17.98 -9.67 10.70
CA GLN A 167 19.07 -9.65 9.73
C GLN A 167 18.93 -8.49 8.75
N ASP A 168 19.83 -8.40 7.81
CA ASP A 168 19.84 -7.42 6.75
C ASP A 168 18.69 -7.66 5.74
N PRO A 169 17.69 -6.76 5.60
CA PRO A 169 16.55 -6.96 4.72
C PRO A 169 16.90 -6.92 3.23
N SER A 170 18.13 -6.54 2.90
CA SER A 170 18.66 -6.48 1.52
C SER A 170 19.32 -7.78 1.08
N THR A 171 19.32 -8.81 1.91
CA THR A 171 19.90 -10.13 1.60
C THR A 171 18.82 -11.20 1.51
N VAL A 172 19.10 -12.24 0.72
CA VAL A 172 18.18 -13.36 0.55
C VAL A 172 18.30 -14.30 1.75
N HIS A 173 17.25 -14.38 2.53
CA HIS A 173 17.06 -15.32 3.63
C HIS A 173 15.57 -15.42 3.95
N GLU A 174 15.12 -16.52 4.51
CA GLU A 174 13.72 -16.68 4.91
C GLU A 174 13.40 -15.77 6.11
N TRP A 175 12.33 -14.98 6.01
CA TRP A 175 11.85 -14.15 7.10
C TRP A 175 11.02 -14.99 8.09
N HIS A 176 11.15 -14.70 9.38
CA HIS A 176 10.31 -15.29 10.41
C HIS A 176 8.87 -14.79 10.30
N ARG A 177 7.91 -15.67 10.33
CA ARG A 177 6.48 -15.37 10.30
C ARG A 177 5.88 -15.51 11.69
N LEU A 178 4.87 -14.72 12.02
CA LEU A 178 4.05 -15.01 13.19
C LEU A 178 3.29 -16.32 12.94
N ASP A 179 3.11 -17.11 14.00
CA ASP A 179 2.49 -18.46 13.90
C ASP A 179 1.03 -18.42 13.45
N LYS A 180 0.34 -17.31 13.74
CA LYS A 180 -1.08 -17.13 13.43
C LYS A 180 -1.29 -15.92 12.53
N PRO A 181 -2.32 -15.93 11.69
CA PRO A 181 -2.74 -14.73 10.98
C PRO A 181 -3.20 -13.66 11.98
N ILE A 182 -3.01 -12.41 11.61
CA ILE A 182 -3.42 -11.25 12.42
C ILE A 182 -4.83 -10.76 12.09
N LEU A 183 -5.37 -11.19 10.95
CA LEU A 183 -6.69 -10.84 10.46
C LEU A 183 -7.23 -11.98 9.60
N VAL A 184 -8.41 -12.47 9.95
CA VAL A 184 -9.10 -13.56 9.24
C VAL A 184 -10.53 -13.14 8.93
N SER A 185 -11.06 -13.58 7.79
CA SER A 185 -12.45 -13.28 7.38
C SER A 185 -13.53 -13.96 8.25
N THR A 186 -13.12 -14.82 9.18
CA THR A 186 -14.00 -15.53 10.12
C THR A 186 -13.91 -14.99 11.55
N ASP A 187 -13.19 -13.91 11.78
CA ASP A 187 -13.11 -13.25 13.09
C ASP A 187 -14.49 -12.76 13.54
N LYS A 188 -14.71 -12.69 14.85
CA LYS A 188 -16.03 -12.27 15.41
C LYS A 188 -16.36 -10.81 15.09
N ASP A 189 -15.33 -9.95 14.90
CA ASP A 189 -15.44 -8.53 14.59
C ASP A 189 -15.23 -8.24 13.09
N VAL A 190 -15.32 -9.26 12.23
CA VAL A 190 -15.19 -9.11 10.78
C VAL A 190 -16.30 -8.18 10.25
N ARG A 191 -15.92 -7.24 9.37
CA ARG A 191 -16.85 -6.31 8.76
C ARG A 191 -17.47 -6.93 7.49
N TRP A 192 -18.67 -6.53 7.13
CA TRP A 192 -19.44 -7.07 6.01
C TRP A 192 -18.68 -7.05 4.68
N TRP A 193 -17.81 -6.06 4.47
CA TRP A 193 -17.07 -5.86 3.23
C TRP A 193 -15.73 -6.62 3.16
N GLU A 194 -15.31 -7.32 4.23
CA GLU A 194 -14.03 -8.04 4.31
C GLU A 194 -14.18 -9.51 4.74
N ASN A 195 -15.39 -10.03 4.69
CA ASN A 195 -15.73 -11.35 5.25
C ASN A 195 -15.45 -12.53 4.31
N LYS A 196 -14.64 -12.33 3.24
CA LYS A 196 -14.25 -13.41 2.31
C LYS A 196 -12.75 -13.59 2.22
N LYS A 197 -12.01 -12.59 1.70
CA LYS A 197 -10.55 -12.67 1.52
C LYS A 197 -9.91 -11.33 1.85
N GLN A 198 -8.70 -11.39 2.38
CA GLN A 198 -7.83 -10.22 2.53
C GLN A 198 -6.64 -10.36 1.57
N PHE A 199 -6.19 -9.23 1.03
CA PHE A 199 -5.13 -9.15 0.04
C PHE A 199 -3.99 -8.24 0.49
N LYS A 200 -3.41 -7.47 -0.42
CA LYS A 200 -2.28 -6.59 -0.16
C LYS A 200 -2.55 -5.63 0.99
N SER A 201 -1.53 -5.47 1.82
CA SER A 201 -1.51 -4.51 2.91
C SER A 201 -0.27 -3.64 2.86
N THR A 202 -0.37 -2.45 3.41
CA THR A 202 0.75 -1.55 3.68
C THR A 202 0.69 -1.10 5.14
N VAL A 203 1.86 -1.02 5.80
CA VAL A 203 1.95 -0.63 7.20
C VAL A 203 2.86 0.57 7.34
N ILE A 204 2.35 1.63 7.94
CA ILE A 204 3.10 2.84 8.24
C ILE A 204 3.34 2.99 9.73
N TRP A 205 4.42 3.68 10.10
CA TRP A 205 4.68 4.13 11.45
C TRP A 205 4.25 5.60 11.59
N ASP A 206 3.08 5.81 12.15
CA ASP A 206 2.62 7.15 12.52
C ASP A 206 3.14 7.53 13.90
N LYS A 207 4.26 8.24 13.94
CA LYS A 207 4.87 8.72 15.20
C LYS A 207 4.02 9.78 15.91
N GLN A 208 3.11 10.43 15.20
CA GLN A 208 2.19 11.43 15.74
C GLN A 208 0.94 10.79 16.35
N LYS A 209 0.70 9.51 16.01
CA LYS A 209 -0.47 8.75 16.49
C LYS A 209 -1.80 9.44 16.18
N ALA A 210 -1.98 9.94 14.97
CA ALA A 210 -3.21 10.62 14.56
C ALA A 210 -4.45 9.74 14.78
N THR A 211 -4.32 8.42 14.65
CA THR A 211 -5.36 7.43 14.94
C THR A 211 -5.42 6.99 16.41
N GLY A 212 -4.54 7.52 17.29
CA GLY A 212 -4.31 7.04 18.64
C GLY A 212 -3.32 5.86 18.72
N TYR A 213 -2.84 5.34 17.60
CA TYR A 213 -1.94 4.18 17.51
C TYR A 213 -0.69 4.51 16.70
N PRO A 214 0.48 3.93 17.05
CA PRO A 214 1.73 4.17 16.32
C PRO A 214 1.78 3.41 14.99
N PHE A 215 1.08 2.29 14.85
CA PHE A 215 1.09 1.50 13.60
C PHE A 215 -0.29 1.47 12.98
N VAL A 216 -0.34 1.84 11.71
CA VAL A 216 -1.57 1.86 10.91
C VAL A 216 -1.33 0.97 9.68
N MET A 217 -2.22 0.03 9.47
CA MET A 217 -2.26 -0.84 8.30
C MET A 217 -3.46 -0.50 7.43
N TYR A 218 -3.22 -0.32 6.15
CA TYR A 218 -4.28 -0.32 5.14
C TYR A 218 -4.18 -1.60 4.34
N TYR A 219 -5.32 -2.17 3.99
CA TYR A 219 -5.38 -3.42 3.22
C TYR A 219 -6.64 -3.45 2.37
N ASN A 220 -6.60 -4.15 1.25
CA ASN A 220 -7.81 -4.43 0.51
C ASN A 220 -8.38 -5.80 0.85
N ALA A 221 -9.69 -5.89 0.80
CA ALA A 221 -10.42 -7.11 1.11
C ALA A 221 -11.65 -7.25 0.23
N ASN A 222 -12.02 -8.50 -0.01
CA ASN A 222 -13.26 -8.90 -0.66
C ASN A 222 -14.28 -9.33 0.40
N GLY A 223 -15.51 -8.88 0.23
CA GLY A 223 -16.60 -9.20 1.14
C GLY A 223 -17.94 -9.23 0.43
N ASP A 224 -19.01 -9.20 1.21
CA ASP A 224 -20.34 -9.09 0.67
C ASP A 224 -20.55 -7.72 0.02
N SER A 225 -21.44 -7.66 -0.96
CA SER A 225 -21.95 -6.39 -1.45
C SER A 225 -22.92 -5.79 -0.43
N ALA A 226 -23.13 -4.49 -0.50
CA ALA A 226 -24.31 -3.88 0.13
C ALA A 226 -25.55 -4.66 -0.32
N LYS A 227 -26.54 -4.79 0.57
CA LYS A 227 -27.69 -5.72 0.49
C LYS A 227 -28.36 -5.91 -0.87
N ASP A 228 -28.16 -5.00 -1.82
CA ASP A 228 -28.87 -4.95 -3.10
C ASP A 228 -27.96 -5.09 -4.35
N ASP A 229 -26.66 -5.28 -4.19
CA ASP A 229 -25.77 -5.40 -5.35
C ASP A 229 -25.47 -6.86 -5.71
N LYS A 230 -26.08 -7.33 -6.82
CA LYS A 230 -25.89 -8.67 -7.38
C LYS A 230 -24.51 -8.88 -8.06
N ARG A 231 -23.66 -7.87 -8.14
CA ARG A 231 -22.37 -7.85 -8.87
C ARG A 231 -21.15 -8.11 -7.98
N THR A 232 -21.26 -9.08 -7.08
CA THR A 232 -20.32 -9.31 -5.97
C THR A 232 -19.00 -9.98 -6.34
N ARG A 233 -18.78 -10.41 -7.57
CA ARG A 233 -17.65 -11.29 -7.92
C ARG A 233 -16.29 -10.62 -7.86
N TRP A 234 -16.22 -9.30 -8.12
CA TRP A 234 -15.01 -8.52 -8.21
C TRP A 234 -15.10 -7.26 -7.35
N PHE A 235 -15.48 -7.39 -6.12
CA PHE A 235 -15.75 -6.27 -5.24
C PHE A 235 -14.71 -6.24 -4.11
N GLU A 236 -13.74 -5.31 -4.22
CA GLU A 236 -12.72 -5.11 -3.21
C GLU A 236 -12.70 -3.67 -2.74
N ARG A 237 -12.38 -3.48 -1.45
CA ARG A 237 -12.35 -2.19 -0.77
C ARG A 237 -11.13 -2.10 0.12
N ILE A 238 -10.69 -0.89 0.42
CA ILE A 238 -9.57 -0.61 1.32
C ILE A 238 -10.10 -0.25 2.70
N GLY A 239 -9.61 -0.92 3.72
CA GLY A 239 -9.89 -0.64 5.12
C GLY A 239 -8.65 -0.49 5.98
N MET A 240 -8.87 -0.31 7.27
CA MET A 240 -7.82 -0.01 8.25
C MET A 240 -7.80 -0.98 9.40
N ASN A 241 -6.58 -1.26 9.88
CA ASN A 241 -6.25 -1.86 11.16
C ASN A 241 -5.21 -1.02 11.88
N VAL A 242 -5.15 -1.14 13.19
CA VAL A 242 -4.18 -0.43 14.02
C VAL A 242 -3.52 -1.37 15.03
N SER A 243 -2.30 -1.02 15.45
CA SER A 243 -1.54 -1.80 16.43
C SER A 243 -0.64 -0.90 17.30
N ASN A 244 -0.32 -1.38 18.51
CA ASN A 244 0.69 -0.77 19.37
C ASN A 244 2.07 -1.45 19.27
N ASP A 245 2.14 -2.66 18.68
CA ASP A 245 3.32 -3.53 18.83
C ASP A 245 3.67 -4.36 17.58
N MET A 246 2.99 -4.16 16.44
CA MET A 246 3.16 -4.91 15.19
C MET A 246 2.73 -6.39 15.27
N VAL A 247 2.28 -6.87 16.42
CA VAL A 247 1.87 -8.26 16.66
C VAL A 247 0.37 -8.37 16.86
N HIS A 248 -0.18 -7.48 17.71
CA HIS A 248 -1.61 -7.48 18.03
C HIS A 248 -2.29 -6.36 17.25
N TRP A 249 -3.16 -6.75 16.35
CA TRP A 249 -3.88 -5.86 15.45
C TRP A 249 -5.37 -5.85 15.75
N LYS A 250 -6.01 -4.72 15.58
CA LYS A 250 -7.45 -4.58 15.67
C LYS A 250 -7.99 -3.78 14.51
N ARG A 251 -9.19 -4.09 14.09
CA ARG A 251 -9.94 -3.36 13.08
C ARG A 251 -10.21 -1.94 13.54
N PHE A 252 -10.07 -0.97 12.64
CA PHE A 252 -10.31 0.45 12.91
C PHE A 252 -11.42 0.96 11.99
N GLY A 253 -12.50 1.50 12.58
CA GLY A 253 -13.70 1.90 11.86
C GLY A 253 -14.56 0.72 11.43
N THR A 254 -15.76 0.98 10.94
CA THR A 254 -16.75 -0.01 10.48
C THR A 254 -16.83 -0.08 8.97
N GLU A 255 -16.61 1.04 8.30
CA GLU A 255 -16.70 1.17 6.85
C GLU A 255 -15.32 1.18 6.18
N PRO A 256 -15.22 0.83 4.90
CA PRO A 256 -13.98 0.98 4.15
C PRO A 256 -13.61 2.47 4.04
N VAL A 257 -12.30 2.77 4.02
CA VAL A 257 -11.80 4.15 3.97
C VAL A 257 -11.66 4.68 2.54
N VAL A 258 -11.40 3.79 1.58
CA VAL A 258 -11.40 4.10 0.14
C VAL A 258 -12.08 2.96 -0.60
N HIS A 259 -13.09 3.28 -1.40
CA HIS A 259 -13.85 2.29 -2.16
C HIS A 259 -14.59 2.93 -3.34
N HIS A 260 -14.95 2.11 -4.30
CA HIS A 260 -15.86 2.47 -5.38
C HIS A 260 -17.13 1.60 -5.29
N PRO A 261 -18.31 2.10 -5.70
CA PRO A 261 -19.56 1.32 -5.67
C PRO A 261 -19.52 0.01 -6.46
N THR A 262 -18.63 -0.10 -7.44
CA THR A 262 -18.47 -1.31 -8.27
C THR A 262 -16.99 -1.64 -8.44
N GLY A 263 -16.67 -2.92 -8.64
CA GLY A 263 -15.33 -3.37 -8.99
C GLY A 263 -14.33 -3.33 -7.83
N ILE A 264 -13.07 -3.26 -8.16
CA ILE A 264 -11.95 -3.38 -7.24
C ILE A 264 -11.38 -2.00 -6.93
N THR A 265 -11.15 -1.73 -5.66
CA THR A 265 -10.32 -0.66 -5.14
C THR A 265 -9.30 -1.30 -4.19
N GLY A 266 -8.02 -1.31 -4.57
CA GLY A 266 -7.06 -2.14 -3.84
C GLY A 266 -5.61 -1.73 -3.94
N ASP A 267 -4.77 -2.49 -3.28
CA ASP A 267 -3.31 -2.40 -3.24
C ASP A 267 -2.78 -1.04 -2.75
N PRO A 268 -3.18 -0.58 -1.57
CA PRO A 268 -2.78 0.74 -1.08
C PRO A 268 -1.26 0.83 -0.84
N GLN A 269 -0.69 1.99 -1.20
CA GLN A 269 0.66 2.41 -0.84
C GLN A 269 0.60 3.86 -0.37
N LEU A 270 1.27 4.20 0.74
CA LEU A 270 1.18 5.52 1.35
C LEU A 270 2.50 6.28 1.29
N GLN A 271 2.38 7.59 1.00
CA GLN A 271 3.47 8.56 1.15
C GLN A 271 2.94 9.88 1.71
N LYS A 272 3.83 10.68 2.30
CA LYS A 272 3.50 11.99 2.86
C LYS A 272 4.15 13.10 2.04
N ILE A 273 3.34 13.94 1.40
CA ILE A 273 3.75 15.09 0.61
C ILE A 273 3.40 16.35 1.42
N GLY A 274 4.41 17.00 1.99
CA GLY A 274 4.17 18.11 2.92
C GLY A 274 3.36 17.65 4.15
N ASN A 275 2.17 18.20 4.34
CA ASN A 275 1.24 17.83 5.40
C ASN A 275 0.12 16.87 4.94
N VAL A 276 0.14 16.45 3.67
CA VAL A 276 -0.89 15.59 3.07
C VAL A 276 -0.39 14.16 2.96
N TRP A 277 -1.16 13.21 3.45
CA TRP A 277 -0.98 11.79 3.16
C TRP A 277 -1.60 11.47 1.80
N VAL A 278 -0.85 10.79 0.95
CA VAL A 278 -1.27 10.34 -0.37
C VAL A 278 -1.29 8.82 -0.37
N MET A 279 -2.45 8.25 -0.62
CA MET A 279 -2.63 6.81 -0.84
C MET A 279 -2.70 6.57 -2.34
N PHE A 280 -1.68 5.91 -2.90
CA PHE A 280 -1.74 5.33 -4.24
C PHE A 280 -2.47 4.01 -4.17
N TYR A 281 -3.39 3.78 -5.09
CA TYR A 281 -4.17 2.54 -5.17
C TYR A 281 -4.56 2.26 -6.61
N PHE A 282 -5.08 1.07 -6.90
CA PHE A 282 -5.65 0.79 -8.21
C PHE A 282 -7.16 0.60 -8.18
N GLY A 283 -7.80 0.99 -9.26
CA GLY A 283 -9.17 0.64 -9.58
C GLY A 283 -9.22 -0.39 -10.70
N ALA A 284 -10.19 -1.30 -10.66
CA ALA A 284 -10.48 -2.19 -11.76
C ALA A 284 -11.97 -2.52 -11.84
N PHE A 285 -12.47 -2.68 -13.06
CA PHE A 285 -13.86 -3.07 -13.32
C PHE A 285 -14.91 -2.13 -12.72
N TRP A 286 -14.57 -0.86 -12.58
CA TRP A 286 -15.51 0.18 -12.16
C TRP A 286 -16.51 0.44 -13.28
N ALA A 287 -17.73 -0.09 -13.14
CA ALA A 287 -18.72 0.02 -14.20
C ALA A 287 -18.98 1.48 -14.64
N PRO A 288 -18.97 1.78 -15.95
CA PRO A 288 -18.95 0.83 -17.08
C PRO A 288 -17.56 0.36 -17.53
N ARG A 289 -16.47 0.78 -16.87
CA ARG A 289 -15.09 0.42 -17.21
C ARG A 289 -14.84 -1.08 -17.00
N LYS A 290 -13.99 -1.65 -17.88
CA LYS A 290 -13.56 -3.06 -17.84
C LYS A 290 -12.06 -3.22 -17.67
N ASP A 291 -11.33 -2.12 -17.64
CA ASP A 291 -9.88 -2.04 -17.48
C ASP A 291 -9.46 -1.94 -16.00
N ALA A 292 -8.15 -1.97 -15.80
CA ALA A 292 -7.52 -1.65 -14.52
C ALA A 292 -6.56 -0.46 -14.69
N PHE A 293 -6.52 0.41 -13.69
CA PHE A 293 -5.84 1.70 -13.74
C PHE A 293 -5.37 2.11 -12.34
N ASN A 294 -4.43 3.03 -12.24
CA ASN A 294 -3.90 3.53 -10.98
C ASN A 294 -4.41 4.93 -10.66
N ARG A 295 -4.77 5.16 -9.40
CA ARG A 295 -5.32 6.40 -8.87
C ARG A 295 -4.69 6.76 -7.51
N PHE A 296 -5.19 7.82 -6.89
CA PHE A 296 -4.81 8.21 -5.54
C PHE A 296 -5.96 8.87 -4.78
N ALA A 297 -5.84 8.85 -3.45
CA ALA A 297 -6.66 9.59 -2.52
C ALA A 297 -5.75 10.36 -1.55
N CYS A 298 -6.24 11.43 -0.95
CA CYS A 298 -5.50 12.25 -0.01
C CYS A 298 -6.20 12.37 1.35
N SER A 299 -5.40 12.51 2.41
CA SER A 299 -5.88 12.67 3.78
C SER A 299 -4.97 13.59 4.58
N TYR A 300 -5.55 14.33 5.55
CA TYR A 300 -4.77 15.08 6.55
C TYR A 300 -4.55 14.27 7.85
N ASP A 301 -5.41 13.28 8.13
CA ASP A 301 -5.51 12.61 9.44
C ASP A 301 -5.40 11.08 9.39
N LEU A 302 -5.13 10.48 8.21
CA LEU A 302 -5.07 9.03 7.98
C LEU A 302 -6.42 8.29 8.09
N VAL A 303 -7.51 8.99 8.40
CA VAL A 303 -8.85 8.40 8.60
C VAL A 303 -9.81 8.81 7.51
N HIS A 304 -9.87 10.11 7.23
CA HIS A 304 -10.76 10.68 6.23
C HIS A 304 -10.01 10.88 4.92
N TRP A 305 -10.46 10.20 3.87
CA TRP A 305 -9.81 10.18 2.57
C TRP A 305 -10.67 10.88 1.53
N THR A 306 -10.06 11.81 0.79
CA THR A 306 -10.66 12.47 -0.37
C THR A 306 -10.13 11.83 -1.64
N ASP A 307 -11.01 11.25 -2.45
CA ASP A 307 -10.65 10.62 -3.71
C ASP A 307 -10.34 11.65 -4.81
N TRP A 308 -9.32 11.36 -5.62
CA TRP A 308 -9.05 12.09 -6.83
C TRP A 308 -10.09 11.75 -7.90
N THR A 309 -10.74 12.78 -8.48
CA THR A 309 -11.80 12.61 -9.48
C THR A 309 -11.36 12.92 -10.91
N GLY A 310 -10.12 13.38 -11.10
CA GLY A 310 -9.54 13.67 -12.43
C GLY A 310 -8.96 12.42 -13.12
N ASP A 311 -7.97 12.66 -13.98
CA ASP A 311 -7.34 11.62 -14.81
C ASP A 311 -6.63 10.54 -13.99
N ASP A 312 -6.62 9.32 -14.53
CA ASP A 312 -5.84 8.22 -13.94
C ASP A 312 -4.34 8.53 -13.97
N LEU A 313 -3.62 8.09 -12.95
CA LEU A 313 -2.15 8.20 -12.93
C LEU A 313 -1.51 7.30 -13.99
N ILE A 314 -2.01 6.07 -14.11
CA ILE A 314 -1.59 5.11 -15.13
C ILE A 314 -2.81 4.31 -15.58
N ARG A 315 -2.89 4.05 -16.88
CA ARG A 315 -3.84 3.14 -17.51
C ARG A 315 -3.14 2.34 -18.62
N SER A 316 -3.78 1.29 -19.09
CA SER A 316 -3.31 0.51 -20.24
C SER A 316 -3.18 1.37 -21.49
N SER A 317 -2.04 1.29 -22.18
CA SER A 317 -1.78 2.01 -23.44
C SER A 317 -0.70 1.35 -24.31
N GLU A 318 0.04 0.37 -23.78
CA GLU A 318 1.16 -0.26 -24.43
C GLU A 318 0.89 -1.76 -24.66
N PRO A 319 1.54 -2.42 -25.65
CA PRO A 319 1.35 -3.84 -25.88
C PRO A 319 1.63 -4.74 -24.67
N TYR A 320 2.55 -4.32 -23.80
CA TYR A 320 2.91 -5.11 -22.61
C TYR A 320 1.92 -4.94 -21.44
N ASP A 321 1.08 -3.89 -21.45
CA ASP A 321 0.08 -3.64 -20.39
C ASP A 321 -1.35 -3.47 -20.93
N GLU A 322 -1.60 -3.92 -22.15
CA GLU A 322 -2.85 -3.66 -22.88
C GLU A 322 -4.11 -4.21 -22.19
N LEU A 323 -3.96 -5.21 -21.32
CA LEU A 323 -5.05 -5.77 -20.56
C LEU A 323 -5.22 -5.06 -19.21
N TYR A 324 -4.14 -4.96 -18.43
CA TYR A 324 -4.16 -4.29 -17.13
C TYR A 324 -2.86 -3.53 -16.85
N ALA A 325 -2.99 -2.32 -16.31
CA ALA A 325 -1.93 -1.51 -15.73
C ALA A 325 -2.35 -1.11 -14.31
N HIS A 326 -1.89 -1.84 -13.28
CA HIS A 326 -2.44 -1.76 -11.93
C HIS A 326 -1.39 -2.02 -10.84
N LYS A 327 -1.80 -1.93 -9.54
CA LYS A 327 -0.98 -2.29 -8.37
C LYS A 327 0.29 -1.45 -8.25
N SER A 328 0.08 -0.18 -7.92
CA SER A 328 1.13 0.86 -7.84
C SER A 328 2.14 0.65 -6.73
N PHE A 329 3.37 1.10 -7.01
CA PHE A 329 4.32 1.55 -6.00
C PHE A 329 5.09 2.76 -6.53
N VAL A 330 5.04 3.90 -5.83
CA VAL A 330 5.58 5.17 -6.31
C VAL A 330 6.69 5.66 -5.40
N VAL A 331 7.78 6.15 -5.98
CA VAL A 331 8.86 6.83 -5.25
C VAL A 331 9.31 8.06 -6.03
N LYS A 332 9.74 9.12 -5.34
CA LYS A 332 10.44 10.25 -5.94
C LYS A 332 11.93 10.18 -5.59
N TYR A 333 12.78 10.35 -6.56
CA TYR A 333 14.22 10.35 -6.32
C TYR A 333 14.94 11.24 -7.32
N LYS A 334 15.79 12.16 -6.80
CA LYS A 334 16.53 13.15 -7.61
C LYS A 334 15.64 13.93 -8.58
N GLY A 335 14.46 14.35 -8.09
CA GLY A 335 13.52 15.17 -8.85
C GLY A 335 12.75 14.42 -9.94
N ILE A 336 12.82 13.09 -9.99
CA ILE A 336 12.05 12.24 -10.90
C ILE A 336 11.11 11.36 -10.07
N VAL A 337 9.86 11.28 -10.48
CA VAL A 337 8.89 10.32 -9.93
C VAL A 337 8.98 9.03 -10.74
N TYR A 338 9.10 7.91 -10.05
CA TYR A 338 9.14 6.55 -10.57
C TYR A 338 7.88 5.82 -10.10
N HIS A 339 7.03 5.45 -11.02
CA HIS A 339 5.79 4.74 -10.76
C HIS A 339 5.90 3.31 -11.28
N PHE A 340 6.19 2.39 -10.38
CA PHE A 340 6.22 0.94 -10.63
C PHE A 340 4.79 0.42 -10.64
N TYR A 341 4.47 -0.47 -11.55
CA TYR A 341 3.15 -1.07 -11.62
C TYR A 341 3.18 -2.47 -12.23
N CYS A 342 2.17 -3.28 -11.95
CA CYS A 342 1.99 -4.57 -12.61
C CYS A 342 1.39 -4.35 -14.00
N ALA A 343 2.07 -4.83 -15.01
CA ALA A 343 1.65 -4.81 -16.41
C ALA A 343 1.20 -6.20 -16.87
N VAL A 344 0.02 -6.28 -17.51
CA VAL A 344 -0.54 -7.52 -18.01
C VAL A 344 -0.94 -7.35 -19.47
N ASN A 345 -0.40 -8.18 -20.35
CA ASN A 345 -0.75 -8.18 -21.77
C ASN A 345 -1.92 -9.13 -22.10
N LYS A 346 -2.41 -9.13 -23.35
CA LYS A 346 -3.50 -10.01 -23.79
C LYS A 346 -3.19 -11.51 -23.68
N LYS A 347 -1.92 -11.90 -23.68
CA LYS A 347 -1.50 -13.29 -23.45
C LYS A 347 -1.51 -13.69 -21.96
N GLN A 348 -1.95 -12.81 -21.06
CA GLN A 348 -1.92 -13.00 -19.60
C GLN A 348 -0.52 -13.10 -19.00
N GLN A 349 0.53 -12.69 -19.73
CA GLN A 349 1.86 -12.56 -19.19
C GLN A 349 1.88 -11.36 -18.24
N ARG A 350 2.59 -11.51 -17.10
CA ARG A 350 2.65 -10.48 -16.06
C ARG A 350 4.09 -10.14 -15.71
N GLY A 351 4.38 -8.85 -15.65
CA GLY A 351 5.66 -8.29 -15.26
C GLY A 351 5.49 -6.97 -14.53
N ILE A 352 6.58 -6.43 -14.03
CA ILE A 352 6.62 -5.09 -13.45
C ILE A 352 7.10 -4.12 -14.52
N ALA A 353 6.32 -3.08 -14.74
CA ALA A 353 6.65 -1.96 -15.62
C ALA A 353 6.89 -0.68 -14.80
N LEU A 354 7.45 0.31 -15.46
CA LEU A 354 7.79 1.60 -14.90
C LEU A 354 7.26 2.72 -15.80
N ALA A 355 6.68 3.75 -15.16
CA ALA A 355 6.46 5.05 -15.77
C ALA A 355 7.15 6.14 -14.95
N THR A 356 7.47 7.27 -15.57
CA THR A 356 8.25 8.34 -14.95
C THR A 356 7.68 9.73 -15.23
N SER A 357 8.00 10.70 -14.35
CA SER A 357 7.57 12.09 -14.53
C SER A 357 8.34 12.83 -15.62
N ARG A 358 9.46 12.29 -16.08
CA ARG A 358 10.28 12.82 -17.19
C ARG A 358 10.63 11.72 -18.16
N SER A 359 10.77 12.03 -19.45
CA SER A 359 11.27 11.08 -20.42
C SER A 359 12.75 10.75 -20.12
N ILE A 360 13.03 9.47 -19.92
CA ILE A 360 14.39 8.95 -19.59
C ILE A 360 14.79 7.79 -20.51
N GLY A 361 14.13 7.67 -21.67
CA GLY A 361 14.29 6.57 -22.63
C GLY A 361 13.28 5.46 -22.43
N ASN A 362 13.56 4.29 -23.03
CA ASN A 362 12.68 3.13 -22.99
C ASN A 362 13.45 1.88 -22.55
N SER A 363 12.75 0.99 -21.88
CA SER A 363 13.27 -0.32 -21.51
C SER A 363 13.47 -1.22 -22.74
N LYS A 364 14.45 -2.14 -22.64
CA LYS A 364 14.67 -3.23 -23.59
C LYS A 364 14.18 -4.58 -23.05
N VAL A 365 13.58 -4.60 -21.87
CA VAL A 365 13.04 -5.81 -21.25
C VAL A 365 11.74 -6.17 -21.95
N GLU A 366 11.60 -7.42 -22.37
CA GLU A 366 10.41 -7.97 -23.01
C GLU A 366 9.95 -9.22 -22.26
N PHE A 367 8.69 -9.59 -22.42
CA PHE A 367 8.22 -10.90 -21.96
C PHE A 367 8.93 -12.02 -22.73
N VAL A 368 9.14 -13.15 -22.05
CA VAL A 368 9.68 -14.36 -22.66
C VAL A 368 8.72 -14.79 -23.79
N ARG A 369 9.26 -15.13 -24.94
CA ARG A 369 8.50 -15.55 -26.13
C ARG A 369 8.07 -17.00 -26.03
#